data_2272ad3a58bd7d6f98fc706db9cb0848
#
_entry.id   2272ad3a58bd7d6f98fc706db9cb0848
#
_cell.length_a   1.000
_cell.length_b   1.000
_cell.length_c   1.000
_cell.angle_alpha   90.00
_cell.angle_beta   90.00
_cell.angle_gamma   90.00
#
_symmetry.space_group_name_H-M   'P 1'
#
loop_
_entity.id
_entity.type
_entity.pdbx_description
1 polymer ?
#
loop_
_entity_poly.entity_id
_entity_poly.type
_entity_poly.pdbx_seq_one_letter_code
_entity_poly.pdbx_strand_id
1 'polypeptide(L)'
;MHKLHKLFYPESVAVAGVSSRTSNLAAMILRNLDNWNFKGTVYGVNPVHQEPVNGVPVYASMEDIPGPVDLLIVLSPARTVPGLLDQCAAVGTRFAIIETAGFSELNAQGAALGDAVRDKAREHGIRIVGPNCLGIINAEIGLCAPFSYILPWPAGNVSILSQSGGVGLTLILGLHEHNLFANKMVSMGNKYDLNECDYLVYMVQDPGTEVIAMFLEGIVDGRRFAQIASRSTKPILVYKGNTTAAGQKRAQSHTASLANDDAVVDAAFRQSGVIRIHNLTDLITHARMFTQPRLRSNRITVISPAGGYTVMAADDYSNAGFSFPKPGKKVLKAVQDRVRA
;
A
#
# COMPACT_ATOMS: atom_id res chain seq x y z
N MET A 1 -14.42 2.84 16.13
CA MET A 1 -13.10 2.46 15.58
C MET A 1 -13.32 1.59 14.35
N HIS A 2 -12.59 1.82 13.25
CA HIS A 2 -12.74 1.02 12.02
C HIS A 2 -12.32 -0.45 12.28
N LYS A 3 -13.00 -1.41 11.60
CA LYS A 3 -12.74 -2.85 11.80
C LYS A 3 -11.28 -3.27 11.51
N LEU A 4 -10.56 -2.53 10.66
CA LEU A 4 -9.14 -2.78 10.33
C LEU A 4 -8.16 -1.94 11.16
N HIS A 5 -8.61 -1.25 12.21
CA HIS A 5 -7.74 -0.35 12.96
C HIS A 5 -6.51 -1.06 13.52
N LYS A 6 -6.68 -2.19 14.22
CA LYS A 6 -5.57 -2.96 14.79
C LYS A 6 -4.64 -3.60 13.73
N LEU A 7 -5.07 -3.73 12.49
CA LEU A 7 -4.20 -4.13 11.37
C LEU A 7 -3.19 -3.02 11.03
N PHE A 8 -3.63 -1.75 11.05
CA PHE A 8 -2.79 -0.60 10.72
C PHE A 8 -2.10 0.03 11.94
N TYR A 9 -2.66 -0.14 13.12
CA TYR A 9 -2.14 0.39 14.39
C TYR A 9 -2.09 -0.72 15.46
N PRO A 10 -1.31 -1.79 15.23
CA PRO A 10 -1.10 -2.81 16.24
C PRO A 10 -0.23 -2.23 17.39
N GLU A 11 -0.54 -2.62 18.62
CA GLU A 11 0.28 -2.34 19.79
C GLU A 11 1.31 -3.45 20.03
N SER A 12 1.09 -4.62 19.40
CA SER A 12 1.98 -5.77 19.49
C SER A 12 1.99 -6.57 18.19
N VAL A 13 3.19 -7.02 17.80
CA VAL A 13 3.44 -7.76 16.57
C VAL A 13 4.24 -9.01 16.88
N ALA A 14 3.82 -10.17 16.36
CA ALA A 14 4.63 -11.38 16.33
C ALA A 14 5.09 -11.66 14.90
N VAL A 15 6.36 -12.06 14.72
CA VAL A 15 6.92 -12.43 13.41
C VAL A 15 7.30 -13.90 13.43
N ALA A 16 6.60 -14.73 12.63
CA ALA A 16 6.85 -16.16 12.53
C ALA A 16 7.89 -16.48 11.45
N GLY A 17 8.79 -17.42 11.77
CA GLY A 17 9.86 -17.89 10.89
C GLY A 17 11.21 -17.21 11.12
N VAL A 18 11.35 -16.41 12.16
CA VAL A 18 12.61 -15.73 12.50
C VAL A 18 13.69 -16.71 12.94
N SER A 19 14.93 -16.45 12.54
CA SER A 19 16.12 -17.18 13.00
C SER A 19 17.38 -16.33 12.87
N SER A 20 18.45 -16.71 13.54
CA SER A 20 19.75 -16.02 13.50
C SER A 20 20.54 -16.22 12.21
N ARG A 21 20.04 -17.00 11.25
CA ARG A 21 20.71 -17.21 9.95
C ARG A 21 20.76 -15.88 9.18
N THR A 22 21.93 -15.55 8.63
CA THR A 22 22.14 -14.29 7.88
C THR A 22 21.22 -14.13 6.66
N SER A 23 20.76 -15.25 6.06
CA SER A 23 19.84 -15.27 4.93
C SER A 23 18.37 -15.29 5.34
N ASN A 24 18.04 -15.17 6.64
CA ASN A 24 16.67 -15.25 7.11
C ASN A 24 15.91 -13.95 6.81
N LEU A 25 14.95 -14.02 5.90
CA LEU A 25 14.15 -12.87 5.49
C LEU A 25 13.20 -12.39 6.60
N ALA A 26 12.70 -13.28 7.45
CA ALA A 26 11.86 -12.88 8.59
C ALA A 26 12.64 -12.02 9.61
N ALA A 27 13.95 -12.24 9.76
CA ALA A 27 14.80 -11.39 10.58
C ALA A 27 14.94 -9.97 10.00
N MET A 28 14.74 -9.77 8.69
CA MET A 28 14.71 -8.44 8.08
C MET A 28 13.47 -7.64 8.51
N ILE A 29 12.33 -8.31 8.72
CA ILE A 29 11.13 -7.66 9.25
C ILE A 29 11.43 -7.08 10.64
N LEU A 30 12.12 -7.84 11.51
CA LEU A 30 12.52 -7.34 12.83
C LEU A 30 13.43 -6.11 12.73
N ARG A 31 14.39 -6.11 11.79
CA ARG A 31 15.27 -4.97 11.53
C ARG A 31 14.51 -3.75 11.04
N ASN A 32 13.53 -3.95 10.15
CA ASN A 32 12.70 -2.86 9.67
C ASN A 32 11.89 -2.25 10.80
N LEU A 33 11.23 -3.06 11.63
CA LEU A 33 10.47 -2.57 12.78
C LEU A 33 11.34 -1.75 13.75
N ASP A 34 12.58 -2.20 14.00
CA ASP A 34 13.54 -1.47 14.83
C ASP A 34 13.99 -0.17 14.15
N ASN A 35 14.46 -0.21 12.90
CA ASN A 35 14.93 0.95 12.15
C ASN A 35 13.84 2.03 11.98
N TRP A 36 12.59 1.61 11.85
CA TRP A 36 11.42 2.50 11.75
C TRP A 36 10.92 2.97 13.11
N ASN A 37 11.59 2.54 14.20
CA ASN A 37 11.24 2.92 15.56
C ASN A 37 9.76 2.61 15.90
N PHE A 38 9.32 1.41 15.51
CA PHE A 38 7.98 0.93 15.83
C PHE A 38 7.78 0.95 17.36
N LYS A 39 6.70 1.55 17.82
CA LYS A 39 6.46 1.81 19.25
C LYS A 39 5.79 0.65 19.98
N GLY A 40 5.27 -0.32 19.24
CA GLY A 40 4.65 -1.51 19.83
C GLY A 40 5.66 -2.56 20.30
N THR A 41 5.16 -3.58 20.97
CA THR A 41 5.97 -4.72 21.39
C THR A 41 6.17 -5.69 20.23
N VAL A 42 7.39 -6.20 20.06
CA VAL A 42 7.73 -7.13 18.97
C VAL A 42 8.19 -8.45 19.54
N TYR A 43 7.67 -9.55 19.00
CA TYR A 43 7.99 -10.92 19.35
C TYR A 43 8.41 -11.71 18.11
N GLY A 44 9.32 -12.67 18.28
CA GLY A 44 9.61 -13.68 17.29
C GLY A 44 8.90 -15.00 17.61
N VAL A 45 8.55 -15.78 16.57
CA VAL A 45 8.01 -17.15 16.74
C VAL A 45 8.80 -18.11 15.87
N ASN A 46 9.38 -19.14 16.51
CA ASN A 46 10.07 -20.22 15.83
C ASN A 46 10.13 -21.46 16.73
N PRO A 47 9.54 -22.60 16.36
CA PRO A 47 9.52 -23.81 17.22
C PRO A 47 10.90 -24.46 17.43
N VAL A 48 11.88 -24.13 16.56
CA VAL A 48 13.21 -24.78 16.59
C VAL A 48 14.28 -23.83 17.13
N HIS A 49 14.15 -22.52 16.87
CA HIS A 49 15.15 -21.52 17.21
C HIS A 49 14.52 -20.49 18.16
N GLN A 50 14.94 -20.49 19.42
CA GLN A 50 14.37 -19.65 20.48
C GLN A 50 15.39 -18.64 21.07
N GLU A 51 16.60 -18.58 20.53
CA GLU A 51 17.55 -17.53 20.87
C GLU A 51 17.04 -16.18 20.33
N PRO A 52 17.26 -15.09 21.07
CA PRO A 52 16.86 -13.76 20.60
C PRO A 52 17.47 -13.41 19.25
N VAL A 53 16.67 -12.81 18.36
CA VAL A 53 17.08 -12.37 17.03
C VAL A 53 16.99 -10.86 16.95
N ASN A 54 18.08 -10.17 16.66
CA ASN A 54 18.17 -8.70 16.67
C ASN A 54 17.67 -8.07 17.98
N GLY A 55 17.90 -8.73 19.11
CA GLY A 55 17.43 -8.26 20.43
C GLY A 55 15.95 -8.58 20.73
N VAL A 56 15.22 -9.15 19.79
CA VAL A 56 13.81 -9.53 19.95
C VAL A 56 13.72 -10.94 20.54
N PRO A 57 12.95 -11.17 21.64
CA PRO A 57 12.76 -12.50 22.19
C PRO A 57 11.96 -13.39 21.21
N VAL A 58 12.37 -14.65 21.13
CA VAL A 58 11.75 -15.66 20.23
C VAL A 58 11.12 -16.76 21.06
N TYR A 59 9.88 -17.08 20.78
CA TYR A 59 9.08 -18.12 21.47
C TYR A 59 8.83 -19.31 20.55
N ALA A 60 8.56 -20.48 21.12
CA ALA A 60 8.30 -21.67 20.32
C ALA A 60 6.96 -21.61 19.60
N SER A 61 5.95 -20.99 20.21
CA SER A 61 4.60 -20.80 19.67
C SER A 61 4.01 -19.44 20.06
N MET A 62 2.85 -19.08 19.49
CA MET A 62 2.11 -17.89 19.88
C MET A 62 1.58 -17.97 21.32
N GLU A 63 1.26 -19.18 21.79
CA GLU A 63 0.74 -19.44 23.13
C GLU A 63 1.79 -19.21 24.23
N ASP A 64 3.08 -19.32 23.90
CA ASP A 64 4.18 -19.06 24.83
C ASP A 64 4.49 -17.56 25.02
N ILE A 65 3.93 -16.68 24.20
CA ILE A 65 4.14 -15.23 24.29
C ILE A 65 3.42 -14.68 25.53
N PRO A 66 4.12 -13.92 26.42
CA PRO A 66 3.57 -13.51 27.71
C PRO A 66 2.52 -12.39 27.65
N GLY A 67 2.13 -11.92 26.49
CA GLY A 67 1.19 -10.81 26.33
C GLY A 67 0.30 -10.95 25.08
N PRO A 68 -0.66 -10.04 24.90
CA PRO A 68 -1.52 -10.05 23.74
C PRO A 68 -0.72 -9.76 22.47
N VAL A 69 -1.14 -10.37 21.36
CA VAL A 69 -0.59 -10.10 20.02
C VAL A 69 -1.73 -9.61 19.11
N ASP A 70 -1.62 -8.36 18.65
CA ASP A 70 -2.61 -7.76 17.75
C ASP A 70 -2.46 -8.25 16.31
N LEU A 71 -1.21 -8.48 15.87
CA LEU A 71 -0.87 -8.79 14.48
C LEU A 71 0.20 -9.88 14.41
N LEU A 72 -0.06 -10.93 13.63
CA LEU A 72 0.94 -11.90 13.24
C LEU A 72 1.46 -11.59 11.83
N ILE A 73 2.79 -11.58 11.63
CA ILE A 73 3.43 -11.54 10.31
C ILE A 73 4.10 -12.90 10.06
N VAL A 74 3.76 -13.53 8.94
CA VAL A 74 4.22 -14.88 8.62
C VAL A 74 5.16 -14.88 7.44
N LEU A 75 6.41 -15.27 7.68
CA LEU A 75 7.40 -15.58 6.65
C LEU A 75 8.10 -16.92 7.01
N SER A 76 7.31 -17.97 7.06
CA SER A 76 7.71 -19.35 7.32
C SER A 76 7.16 -20.25 6.21
N PRO A 77 7.57 -21.52 6.07
CA PRO A 77 7.07 -22.40 5.00
C PRO A 77 5.56 -22.45 4.93
N ALA A 78 4.97 -22.37 3.73
CA ALA A 78 3.51 -22.28 3.53
C ALA A 78 2.70 -23.33 4.31
N ARG A 79 3.23 -24.57 4.42
CA ARG A 79 2.60 -25.67 5.17
C ARG A 79 2.41 -25.39 6.67
N THR A 80 3.11 -24.42 7.23
CA THR A 80 2.99 -24.06 8.66
C THR A 80 1.87 -23.06 8.94
N VAL A 81 1.37 -22.37 7.92
CA VAL A 81 0.38 -21.29 8.04
C VAL A 81 -0.92 -21.75 8.70
N PRO A 82 -1.53 -22.90 8.34
CA PRO A 82 -2.74 -23.35 9.01
C PRO A 82 -2.59 -23.51 10.53
N GLY A 83 -1.48 -24.10 10.99
CA GLY A 83 -1.20 -24.26 12.42
C GLY A 83 -0.96 -22.92 13.14
N LEU A 84 -0.33 -21.94 12.47
CA LEU A 84 -0.17 -20.60 13.02
C LEU A 84 -1.51 -19.86 13.17
N LEU A 85 -2.48 -20.09 12.28
CA LEU A 85 -3.84 -19.55 12.44
C LEU A 85 -4.58 -20.19 13.63
N ASP A 86 -4.38 -21.49 13.91
CA ASP A 86 -4.91 -22.12 15.12
C ASP A 86 -4.34 -21.48 16.38
N GLN A 87 -3.03 -21.25 16.42
CA GLN A 87 -2.37 -20.56 17.53
C GLN A 87 -2.88 -19.12 17.68
N CYS A 88 -3.07 -18.37 16.56
CA CYS A 88 -3.70 -17.06 16.60
C CYS A 88 -5.08 -17.09 17.26
N ALA A 89 -5.90 -18.08 16.90
CA ALA A 89 -7.24 -18.25 17.49
C ALA A 89 -7.17 -18.50 18.99
N ALA A 90 -6.23 -19.34 19.43
CA ALA A 90 -6.03 -19.70 20.84
C ALA A 90 -5.67 -18.47 21.70
N VAL A 91 -4.85 -17.54 21.17
CA VAL A 91 -4.43 -16.33 21.91
C VAL A 91 -5.25 -15.07 21.58
N GLY A 92 -6.27 -15.21 20.72
CA GLY A 92 -7.17 -14.09 20.37
C GLY A 92 -6.64 -13.12 19.33
N THR A 93 -5.53 -13.42 18.64
CA THR A 93 -5.00 -12.62 17.52
C THR A 93 -5.97 -12.65 16.34
N ARG A 94 -6.34 -11.49 15.81
CA ARG A 94 -7.39 -11.35 14.78
C ARG A 94 -6.88 -10.95 13.40
N PHE A 95 -5.60 -10.62 13.27
CA PHE A 95 -4.99 -10.20 12.01
C PHE A 95 -3.71 -10.98 11.73
N ALA A 96 -3.58 -11.44 10.47
CA ALA A 96 -2.37 -12.07 9.99
C ALA A 96 -1.95 -11.50 8.63
N ILE A 97 -0.69 -11.12 8.49
CA ILE A 97 -0.04 -10.82 7.20
C ILE A 97 0.72 -12.07 6.79
N ILE A 98 0.37 -12.67 5.67
CA ILE A 98 1.03 -13.87 5.15
C ILE A 98 1.89 -13.44 3.96
N GLU A 99 3.18 -13.16 4.22
CA GLU A 99 4.12 -12.79 3.16
C GLU A 99 4.59 -14.00 2.36
N THR A 100 4.56 -15.15 2.99
CA THR A 100 4.91 -16.44 2.39
C THR A 100 4.19 -16.69 1.06
N ALA A 101 4.96 -17.11 0.05
CA ALA A 101 4.48 -17.65 -1.21
C ALA A 101 4.40 -19.19 -1.14
N GLY A 102 3.87 -19.82 -2.19
CA GLY A 102 3.73 -21.28 -2.28
C GLY A 102 2.30 -21.77 -2.20
N PHE A 103 1.35 -20.94 -2.63
CA PHE A 103 -0.08 -21.20 -2.67
C PHE A 103 -0.59 -21.39 -4.12
N SER A 104 -1.71 -20.80 -4.48
CA SER A 104 -2.32 -20.96 -5.81
C SER A 104 -1.45 -20.54 -6.99
N GLU A 105 -0.52 -19.63 -6.77
CA GLU A 105 0.46 -19.18 -7.76
C GLU A 105 1.53 -20.24 -8.08
N LEU A 106 1.73 -21.23 -7.20
CA LEU A 106 2.76 -22.25 -7.37
C LEU A 106 2.23 -23.47 -8.15
N ASN A 107 1.17 -24.11 -7.67
CA ASN A 107 0.58 -25.32 -8.26
C ASN A 107 -0.75 -25.71 -7.58
N ALA A 108 -1.36 -26.81 -8.03
CA ALA A 108 -2.62 -27.31 -7.47
C ALA A 108 -2.54 -27.70 -5.98
N GLN A 109 -1.42 -28.22 -5.51
CA GLN A 109 -1.20 -28.52 -4.09
C GLN A 109 -1.20 -27.23 -3.26
N GLY A 110 -0.51 -26.18 -3.76
CA GLY A 110 -0.50 -24.86 -3.16
C GLY A 110 -1.90 -24.22 -3.15
N ALA A 111 -2.69 -24.43 -4.21
CA ALA A 111 -4.08 -23.98 -4.25
C ALA A 111 -4.94 -24.63 -3.15
N ALA A 112 -4.85 -25.96 -2.98
CA ALA A 112 -5.56 -26.68 -1.91
C ALA A 112 -5.15 -26.21 -0.51
N LEU A 113 -3.84 -25.94 -0.30
CA LEU A 113 -3.36 -25.35 0.94
C LEU A 113 -3.92 -23.94 1.16
N GLY A 114 -4.03 -23.15 0.10
CA GLY A 114 -4.65 -21.82 0.13
C GLY A 114 -6.12 -21.87 0.52
N ASP A 115 -6.88 -22.85 0.03
CA ASP A 115 -8.27 -23.06 0.42
C ASP A 115 -8.36 -23.39 1.92
N ALA A 116 -7.52 -24.30 2.42
CA ALA A 116 -7.46 -24.64 3.84
C ALA A 116 -7.12 -23.42 4.72
N VAL A 117 -6.21 -22.54 4.27
CA VAL A 117 -5.87 -21.28 4.97
C VAL A 117 -7.09 -20.35 5.03
N ARG A 118 -7.80 -20.16 3.90
CA ARG A 118 -9.02 -19.33 3.86
C ARG A 118 -10.12 -19.83 4.78
N ASP A 119 -10.37 -21.15 4.74
CA ASP A 119 -11.43 -21.77 5.54
C ASP A 119 -11.12 -21.63 7.03
N LYS A 120 -9.88 -21.90 7.42
CA LYS A 120 -9.42 -21.77 8.81
C LYS A 120 -9.49 -20.32 9.31
N ALA A 121 -9.05 -19.36 8.50
CA ALA A 121 -9.16 -17.95 8.85
C ALA A 121 -10.62 -17.52 9.04
N ARG A 122 -11.51 -17.98 8.17
CA ARG A 122 -12.95 -17.73 8.29
C ARG A 122 -13.55 -18.37 9.55
N GLU A 123 -13.22 -19.61 9.82
CA GLU A 123 -13.67 -20.35 11.01
C GLU A 123 -13.27 -19.61 12.29
N HIS A 124 -12.02 -19.15 12.38
CA HIS A 124 -11.50 -18.46 13.56
C HIS A 124 -11.77 -16.95 13.58
N GLY A 125 -12.39 -16.40 12.53
CA GLY A 125 -12.64 -14.95 12.40
C GLY A 125 -11.36 -14.12 12.32
N ILE A 126 -10.28 -14.68 11.76
CA ILE A 126 -9.00 -14.02 11.52
C ILE A 126 -9.03 -13.38 10.13
N ARG A 127 -8.61 -12.11 10.04
CA ARG A 127 -8.52 -11.40 8.77
C ARG A 127 -7.11 -11.52 8.21
N ILE A 128 -6.99 -11.82 6.91
CA ILE A 128 -5.72 -12.12 6.25
C ILE A 128 -5.37 -11.04 5.22
N VAL A 129 -4.11 -10.56 5.26
CA VAL A 129 -3.44 -9.84 4.19
C VAL A 129 -2.59 -10.82 3.39
N GLY A 130 -2.68 -10.80 2.07
CA GLY A 130 -1.96 -11.72 1.20
C GLY A 130 -2.76 -12.99 0.86
N PRO A 131 -2.13 -14.15 0.81
CA PRO A 131 -0.69 -14.44 0.91
C PRO A 131 0.14 -13.92 -0.27
N ASN A 132 1.44 -14.25 -0.29
CA ASN A 132 2.37 -13.85 -1.36
C ASN A 132 2.40 -12.32 -1.55
N CYS A 133 2.75 -11.61 -0.48
CA CYS A 133 2.73 -10.16 -0.43
C CYS A 133 3.98 -9.60 0.28
N LEU A 134 4.13 -8.28 0.31
CA LEU A 134 5.14 -7.57 1.11
C LEU A 134 4.53 -6.92 2.37
N GLY A 135 3.32 -7.31 2.76
CA GLY A 135 2.69 -6.82 3.97
C GLY A 135 2.31 -5.34 3.94
N ILE A 136 2.45 -4.69 5.08
CA ILE A 136 1.96 -3.34 5.33
C ILE A 136 3.09 -2.44 5.82
N ILE A 137 3.10 -1.19 5.37
CA ILE A 137 3.86 -0.08 5.96
C ILE A 137 2.86 0.95 6.48
N ASN A 138 3.07 1.42 7.70
CA ASN A 138 2.41 2.60 8.25
C ASN A 138 3.48 3.53 8.85
N ALA A 139 3.77 4.62 8.13
CA ALA A 139 4.82 5.54 8.50
C ALA A 139 4.50 6.36 9.79
N GLU A 140 3.23 6.48 10.17
CA GLU A 140 2.84 7.22 11.37
C GLU A 140 3.32 6.56 12.67
N ILE A 141 3.40 5.23 12.69
CA ILE A 141 3.77 4.45 13.87
C ILE A 141 5.05 3.63 13.71
N GLY A 142 5.71 3.75 12.56
CA GLY A 142 6.91 2.97 12.24
C GLY A 142 6.64 1.49 11.97
N LEU A 143 5.42 1.09 11.65
CA LEU A 143 5.12 -0.29 11.22
C LEU A 143 5.68 -0.51 9.81
N CYS A 144 6.71 -1.34 9.70
CA CYS A 144 7.31 -1.72 8.42
C CYS A 144 7.45 -3.25 8.36
N ALA A 145 6.41 -3.90 7.85
CA ALA A 145 6.32 -5.36 7.76
C ALA A 145 7.18 -5.99 6.64
N PRO A 146 7.47 -5.35 5.48
CA PRO A 146 8.16 -6.01 4.37
C PRO A 146 9.47 -6.70 4.78
N PHE A 147 9.74 -7.88 4.15
CA PHE A 147 10.99 -8.62 4.33
C PHE A 147 12.18 -8.05 3.52
N SER A 148 11.98 -6.99 2.74
CA SER A 148 13.04 -6.21 2.08
C SER A 148 13.52 -5.10 3.00
N TYR A 149 14.82 -4.76 2.96
CA TYR A 149 15.32 -3.61 3.72
C TYR A 149 14.76 -2.31 3.16
N ILE A 150 14.13 -1.53 4.03
CA ILE A 150 13.46 -0.28 3.66
C ILE A 150 13.90 0.82 4.62
N LEU A 151 14.48 1.88 4.07
CA LEU A 151 14.84 3.06 4.86
C LEU A 151 13.58 3.81 5.32
N PRO A 152 13.55 4.30 6.58
CA PRO A 152 12.43 5.05 7.10
C PRO A 152 12.28 6.42 6.41
N TRP A 153 11.04 6.89 6.33
CA TRP A 153 10.68 8.23 5.86
C TRP A 153 9.59 8.82 6.77
N PRO A 154 9.41 10.16 6.78
CA PRO A 154 8.34 10.79 7.54
C PRO A 154 6.97 10.43 6.97
N ALA A 155 5.95 10.33 7.81
CA ALA A 155 4.59 10.10 7.34
C ALA A 155 4.15 11.20 6.38
N GLY A 156 3.79 10.81 5.16
CA GLY A 156 3.23 11.69 4.14
C GLY A 156 1.71 11.64 4.11
N ASN A 157 1.13 11.96 2.96
CA ASN A 157 -0.32 12.04 2.76
C ASN A 157 -0.84 11.19 1.59
N VAL A 158 0.03 10.42 0.94
CA VAL A 158 -0.34 9.47 -0.13
C VAL A 158 -0.38 8.06 0.44
N SER A 159 -1.50 7.35 0.32
CA SER A 159 -1.56 5.93 0.67
C SER A 159 -1.58 5.05 -0.57
N ILE A 160 -0.82 3.97 -0.54
CA ILE A 160 -0.61 3.07 -1.67
C ILE A 160 -1.28 1.73 -1.41
N LEU A 161 -2.15 1.30 -2.32
CA LEU A 161 -2.74 -0.04 -2.34
C LEU A 161 -2.23 -0.78 -3.58
N SER A 162 -1.30 -1.69 -3.42
CA SER A 162 -0.68 -2.40 -4.55
C SER A 162 -0.93 -3.90 -4.50
N GLN A 163 -1.39 -4.47 -5.60
CA GLN A 163 -1.49 -5.93 -5.72
C GLN A 163 -0.11 -6.57 -5.84
N SER A 164 0.85 -5.88 -6.46
CA SER A 164 2.25 -6.29 -6.55
C SER A 164 3.10 -5.54 -5.52
N GLY A 165 3.84 -6.28 -4.70
CA GLY A 165 4.77 -5.69 -3.74
C GLY A 165 5.88 -4.87 -4.40
N GLY A 166 6.48 -5.39 -5.48
CA GLY A 166 7.53 -4.69 -6.22
C GLY A 166 7.04 -3.37 -6.84
N VAL A 167 5.84 -3.34 -7.43
CA VAL A 167 5.24 -2.11 -7.94
C VAL A 167 4.95 -1.12 -6.82
N GLY A 168 4.47 -1.60 -5.66
CA GLY A 168 4.26 -0.74 -4.49
C GLY A 168 5.54 -0.05 -4.02
N LEU A 169 6.66 -0.78 -3.94
CA LEU A 169 7.96 -0.19 -3.61
C LEU A 169 8.46 0.78 -4.69
N THR A 170 8.26 0.47 -5.97
CA THR A 170 8.60 1.39 -7.06
C THR A 170 7.82 2.70 -6.95
N LEU A 171 6.53 2.65 -6.58
CA LEU A 171 5.73 3.85 -6.35
C LEU A 171 6.26 4.67 -5.16
N ILE A 172 6.66 4.03 -4.07
CA ILE A 172 7.29 4.71 -2.94
C ILE A 172 8.56 5.45 -3.37
N LEU A 173 9.46 4.77 -4.09
CA LEU A 173 10.70 5.38 -4.57
C LEU A 173 10.41 6.57 -5.49
N GLY A 174 9.48 6.43 -6.43
CA GLY A 174 9.10 7.53 -7.32
C GLY A 174 8.46 8.72 -6.60
N LEU A 175 7.69 8.49 -5.53
CA LEU A 175 7.19 9.58 -4.68
C LEU A 175 8.34 10.30 -3.98
N HIS A 176 9.33 9.56 -3.43
CA HIS A 176 10.49 10.14 -2.74
C HIS A 176 11.34 11.02 -3.66
N GLU A 177 11.54 10.65 -4.93
CA GLU A 177 12.24 11.46 -5.93
C GLU A 177 11.59 12.84 -6.11
N HIS A 178 10.31 12.96 -5.77
CA HIS A 178 9.55 14.22 -5.83
C HIS A 178 9.28 14.86 -4.46
N ASN A 179 10.00 14.43 -3.41
CA ASN A 179 9.80 14.88 -2.02
C ASN A 179 8.35 14.67 -1.52
N LEU A 180 7.70 13.63 -2.01
CA LEU A 180 6.44 13.13 -1.50
C LEU A 180 6.70 11.84 -0.73
N PHE A 181 5.94 11.62 0.35
CA PHE A 181 6.11 10.45 1.16
C PHE A 181 4.79 9.68 1.30
N ALA A 182 4.90 8.36 1.33
CA ALA A 182 3.75 7.53 1.59
C ALA A 182 3.35 7.63 3.08
N ASN A 183 2.04 7.68 3.34
CA ASN A 183 1.51 7.54 4.69
C ASN A 183 1.40 6.05 5.06
N LYS A 184 0.67 5.31 4.21
CA LYS A 184 0.50 3.87 4.35
C LYS A 184 0.74 3.17 3.01
N MET A 185 1.23 1.94 3.06
CA MET A 185 1.28 1.04 1.91
C MET A 185 0.70 -0.31 2.32
N VAL A 186 -0.11 -0.88 1.44
CA VAL A 186 -0.55 -2.28 1.53
C VAL A 186 -0.16 -3.02 0.27
N SER A 187 0.64 -4.07 0.43
CA SER A 187 0.86 -5.09 -0.60
C SER A 187 -0.18 -6.18 -0.42
N MET A 188 -1.12 -6.29 -1.37
CA MET A 188 -2.29 -7.16 -1.20
C MET A 188 -2.05 -8.63 -1.57
N GLY A 189 -1.06 -8.90 -2.43
CA GLY A 189 -0.74 -10.26 -2.90
C GLY A 189 -1.94 -10.95 -3.57
N ASN A 190 -2.19 -12.20 -3.19
CA ASN A 190 -3.24 -13.05 -3.78
C ASN A 190 -4.67 -12.69 -3.30
N LYS A 191 -4.84 -11.82 -2.32
CA LYS A 191 -6.16 -11.34 -1.82
C LYS A 191 -7.11 -12.46 -1.38
N TYR A 192 -6.63 -13.37 -0.55
CA TYR A 192 -7.45 -14.51 -0.11
C TYR A 192 -8.63 -14.14 0.78
N ASP A 193 -8.51 -13.06 1.57
CA ASP A 193 -9.58 -12.51 2.41
C ASP A 193 -9.73 -11.01 2.16
N LEU A 194 -8.83 -10.21 2.73
CA LEU A 194 -8.87 -8.75 2.52
C LEU A 194 -8.48 -8.40 1.09
N ASN A 195 -9.30 -7.59 0.44
CA ASN A 195 -9.12 -7.17 -0.94
C ASN A 195 -9.13 -5.64 -1.09
N GLU A 196 -9.00 -5.15 -2.31
CA GLU A 196 -8.95 -3.72 -2.62
C GLU A 196 -10.11 -2.92 -2.06
N CYS A 197 -11.32 -3.51 -1.97
CA CYS A 197 -12.49 -2.82 -1.42
C CYS A 197 -12.38 -2.60 0.09
N ASP A 198 -11.85 -3.58 0.84
CA ASP A 198 -11.72 -3.47 2.29
C ASP A 198 -10.71 -2.39 2.67
N TYR A 199 -9.57 -2.36 1.98
CA TYR A 199 -8.56 -1.34 2.17
C TYR A 199 -9.04 0.04 1.70
N LEU A 200 -9.76 0.11 0.57
CA LEU A 200 -10.28 1.37 0.05
C LEU A 200 -11.25 2.02 1.03
N VAL A 201 -12.17 1.24 1.64
CA VAL A 201 -13.06 1.73 2.71
C VAL A 201 -12.25 2.34 3.86
N TYR A 202 -11.17 1.68 4.27
CA TYR A 202 -10.30 2.19 5.32
C TYR A 202 -9.62 3.50 4.91
N MET A 203 -8.96 3.54 3.74
CA MET A 203 -8.19 4.71 3.29
C MET A 203 -9.06 5.94 3.02
N VAL A 204 -10.29 5.75 2.55
CA VAL A 204 -11.25 6.86 2.38
C VAL A 204 -11.56 7.55 3.71
N GLN A 205 -11.59 6.80 4.81
CA GLN A 205 -11.89 7.32 6.16
C GLN A 205 -10.63 7.73 6.94
N ASP A 206 -9.46 7.29 6.52
CA ASP A 206 -8.20 7.53 7.23
C ASP A 206 -7.77 9.01 7.15
N PRO A 207 -7.62 9.72 8.28
CA PRO A 207 -7.29 11.15 8.26
C PRO A 207 -5.88 11.45 7.73
N GLY A 208 -4.95 10.50 7.85
CA GLY A 208 -3.59 10.64 7.32
C GLY A 208 -3.48 10.47 5.81
N THR A 209 -4.55 10.01 5.15
CA THR A 209 -4.59 9.79 3.70
C THR A 209 -5.32 10.94 3.00
N GLU A 210 -4.66 11.65 2.09
CA GLU A 210 -5.27 12.66 1.21
C GLU A 210 -5.47 12.13 -0.22
N VAL A 211 -4.54 11.29 -0.70
CA VAL A 211 -4.56 10.69 -2.03
C VAL A 211 -4.41 9.19 -1.92
N ILE A 212 -5.22 8.44 -2.66
CA ILE A 212 -5.15 6.98 -2.72
C ILE A 212 -4.60 6.58 -4.09
N ALA A 213 -3.40 6.00 -4.11
CA ALA A 213 -2.72 5.51 -5.30
C ALA A 213 -2.81 3.97 -5.35
N MET A 214 -3.31 3.42 -6.45
CA MET A 214 -3.55 1.97 -6.55
C MET A 214 -2.90 1.37 -7.78
N PHE A 215 -2.31 0.17 -7.60
CA PHE A 215 -1.96 -0.74 -8.68
C PHE A 215 -2.77 -2.03 -8.54
N LEU A 216 -3.61 -2.32 -9.52
CA LEU A 216 -4.51 -3.47 -9.52
C LEU A 216 -4.34 -4.31 -10.78
N GLU A 217 -4.15 -5.62 -10.63
CA GLU A 217 -4.18 -6.59 -11.73
C GLU A 217 -5.60 -7.11 -12.00
N GLY A 218 -6.43 -7.19 -10.96
CA GLY A 218 -7.83 -7.58 -11.01
C GLY A 218 -8.63 -6.92 -9.88
N ILE A 219 -9.92 -6.78 -10.09
CA ILE A 219 -10.88 -6.26 -9.10
C ILE A 219 -11.81 -7.41 -8.72
N VAL A 220 -11.89 -7.72 -7.42
CA VAL A 220 -12.69 -8.85 -6.90
C VAL A 220 -14.18 -8.54 -6.94
N ASP A 221 -14.55 -7.35 -6.46
CA ASP A 221 -15.94 -6.88 -6.46
C ASP A 221 -16.04 -5.48 -7.07
N GLY A 222 -16.21 -5.42 -8.38
CA GLY A 222 -16.26 -4.16 -9.14
C GLY A 222 -17.44 -3.27 -8.75
N ARG A 223 -18.59 -3.85 -8.37
CA ARG A 223 -19.76 -3.08 -7.92
C ARG A 223 -19.47 -2.39 -6.59
N ARG A 224 -18.98 -3.13 -5.62
CA ARG A 224 -18.61 -2.60 -4.30
C ARG A 224 -17.50 -1.55 -4.42
N PHE A 225 -16.49 -1.82 -5.26
CA PHE A 225 -15.41 -0.87 -5.55
C PHE A 225 -15.96 0.46 -6.07
N ALA A 226 -16.81 0.44 -7.11
CA ALA A 226 -17.41 1.64 -7.68
C ALA A 226 -18.30 2.39 -6.68
N GLN A 227 -19.07 1.68 -5.84
CA GLN A 227 -19.89 2.30 -4.78
C GLN A 227 -19.04 3.02 -3.72
N ILE A 228 -17.88 2.45 -3.33
CA ILE A 228 -16.99 3.08 -2.38
C ILE A 228 -16.34 4.31 -3.03
N ALA A 229 -15.82 4.15 -4.24
CA ALA A 229 -15.13 5.20 -4.97
C ALA A 229 -16.04 6.41 -5.23
N SER A 230 -17.29 6.22 -5.64
CA SER A 230 -18.24 7.30 -5.92
C SER A 230 -18.61 8.15 -4.69
N ARG A 231 -18.36 7.64 -3.48
CA ARG A 231 -18.60 8.35 -2.22
C ARG A 231 -17.33 8.98 -1.64
N SER A 232 -16.19 8.73 -2.26
CA SER A 232 -14.92 9.28 -1.78
C SER A 232 -14.80 10.76 -2.10
N THR A 233 -14.37 11.53 -1.13
CA THR A 233 -13.95 12.92 -1.32
C THR A 233 -12.46 13.05 -1.63
N LYS A 234 -11.72 11.93 -1.50
CA LYS A 234 -10.31 11.85 -1.80
C LYS A 234 -10.10 11.35 -3.23
N PRO A 235 -9.12 11.88 -3.97
CA PRO A 235 -8.77 11.35 -5.29
C PRO A 235 -8.29 9.90 -5.18
N ILE A 236 -8.82 9.06 -6.07
CA ILE A 236 -8.46 7.66 -6.21
C ILE A 236 -7.82 7.50 -7.59
N LEU A 237 -6.52 7.23 -7.60
CA LEU A 237 -5.70 7.05 -8.81
C LEU A 237 -5.46 5.55 -9.00
N VAL A 238 -5.86 4.99 -10.14
CA VAL A 238 -5.72 3.55 -10.38
C VAL A 238 -4.94 3.28 -11.64
N TYR A 239 -3.77 2.68 -11.51
CA TYR A 239 -3.10 2.00 -12.61
C TYR A 239 -3.61 0.55 -12.66
N LYS A 240 -4.45 0.26 -13.65
CA LYS A 240 -4.98 -1.09 -13.90
C LYS A 240 -4.05 -1.82 -14.86
N GLY A 241 -3.36 -2.81 -14.35
CA GLY A 241 -2.63 -3.79 -15.16
C GLY A 241 -3.56 -4.81 -15.80
N ASN A 242 -3.00 -5.73 -16.56
CA ASN A 242 -3.73 -6.89 -17.08
C ASN A 242 -4.86 -6.52 -18.07
N THR A 243 -4.61 -5.52 -18.92
CA THR A 243 -5.60 -4.92 -19.83
C THR A 243 -5.57 -5.51 -21.25
N THR A 244 -4.53 -6.30 -21.57
CA THR A 244 -4.34 -6.93 -22.89
C THR A 244 -4.31 -8.44 -22.78
N ALA A 245 -4.58 -9.16 -23.88
CA ALA A 245 -4.48 -10.62 -23.92
C ALA A 245 -3.10 -11.14 -23.48
N ALA A 246 -2.03 -10.44 -23.83
CA ALA A 246 -0.66 -10.78 -23.38
C ALA A 246 -0.49 -10.57 -21.88
N GLY A 247 -0.99 -9.47 -21.32
CA GLY A 247 -1.01 -9.19 -19.89
C GLY A 247 -1.84 -10.23 -19.13
N GLN A 248 -3.02 -10.56 -19.62
CA GLN A 248 -3.93 -11.56 -19.02
C GLN A 248 -3.26 -12.94 -18.92
N LYS A 249 -2.57 -13.38 -19.98
CA LYS A 249 -1.81 -14.64 -19.97
C LYS A 249 -0.69 -14.64 -18.92
N ARG A 250 -0.01 -13.51 -18.74
CA ARG A 250 1.05 -13.37 -17.71
C ARG A 250 0.48 -13.36 -16.30
N ALA A 251 -0.61 -12.63 -16.07
CA ALA A 251 -1.23 -12.56 -14.75
C ALA A 251 -1.84 -13.89 -14.29
N GLN A 252 -2.42 -14.67 -15.19
CA GLN A 252 -2.87 -16.04 -14.90
C GLN A 252 -1.75 -16.93 -14.39
N SER A 253 -0.53 -16.78 -14.96
CA SER A 253 0.66 -17.55 -14.53
C SER A 253 1.27 -17.03 -13.24
N HIS A 254 1.02 -15.77 -12.85
CA HIS A 254 1.72 -15.11 -11.74
C HIS A 254 0.88 -15.01 -10.47
N THR A 255 -0.42 -14.73 -10.57
CA THR A 255 -1.25 -14.44 -9.40
C THR A 255 -2.60 -15.17 -9.40
N ALA A 256 -2.87 -16.04 -10.38
CA ALA A 256 -4.19 -16.63 -10.62
C ALA A 256 -5.33 -15.57 -10.64
N SER A 257 -5.01 -14.32 -10.96
CA SER A 257 -5.92 -13.19 -10.94
C SER A 257 -6.98 -13.31 -12.04
N LEU A 258 -8.24 -13.09 -11.68
CA LEU A 258 -9.34 -13.05 -12.64
C LEU A 258 -9.14 -11.91 -13.65
N ALA A 259 -9.26 -12.23 -14.94
CA ALA A 259 -9.28 -11.23 -15.99
C ALA A 259 -10.64 -10.49 -15.94
N ASN A 260 -10.59 -9.17 -15.74
CA ASN A 260 -11.77 -8.33 -15.91
C ASN A 260 -11.81 -7.79 -17.36
N ASP A 261 -13.00 -7.63 -17.92
CA ASP A 261 -13.17 -6.90 -19.17
C ASP A 261 -12.75 -5.44 -18.97
N ASP A 262 -11.74 -5.00 -19.71
CA ASP A 262 -11.12 -3.69 -19.51
C ASP A 262 -12.05 -2.53 -19.89
N ALA A 263 -12.92 -2.72 -20.88
CA ALA A 263 -13.91 -1.71 -21.27
C ALA A 263 -14.96 -1.50 -20.16
N VAL A 264 -15.38 -2.59 -19.50
CA VAL A 264 -16.30 -2.52 -18.36
C VAL A 264 -15.62 -1.83 -17.16
N VAL A 265 -14.37 -2.16 -16.87
CA VAL A 265 -13.59 -1.50 -15.80
C VAL A 265 -13.45 -0.01 -16.07
N ASP A 266 -13.12 0.37 -17.31
CA ASP A 266 -12.95 1.77 -17.69
C ASP A 266 -14.25 2.56 -17.56
N ALA A 267 -15.37 1.99 -17.98
CA ALA A 267 -16.69 2.60 -17.79
C ALA A 267 -17.05 2.77 -16.31
N ALA A 268 -16.79 1.75 -15.49
CA ALA A 268 -17.02 1.81 -14.05
C ALA A 268 -16.16 2.88 -13.35
N PHE A 269 -14.89 3.01 -13.74
CA PHE A 269 -13.98 4.05 -13.22
C PHE A 269 -14.50 5.45 -13.55
N ARG A 270 -14.88 5.71 -14.81
CA ARG A 270 -15.48 7.00 -15.21
C ARG A 270 -16.74 7.32 -14.42
N GLN A 271 -17.63 6.35 -14.24
CA GLN A 271 -18.90 6.56 -13.50
C GLN A 271 -18.69 6.79 -12.01
N SER A 272 -17.63 6.22 -11.43
CA SER A 272 -17.34 6.32 -9.99
C SER A 272 -16.34 7.41 -9.62
N GLY A 273 -15.86 8.23 -10.58
CA GLY A 273 -14.91 9.31 -10.32
C GLY A 273 -13.48 8.84 -10.06
N VAL A 274 -13.17 7.58 -10.39
CA VAL A 274 -11.79 7.05 -10.32
C VAL A 274 -10.97 7.60 -11.48
N ILE A 275 -9.79 8.08 -11.19
CA ILE A 275 -8.84 8.57 -12.18
C ILE A 275 -8.01 7.38 -12.67
N ARG A 276 -8.27 6.96 -13.90
CA ARG A 276 -7.49 5.90 -14.53
C ARG A 276 -6.14 6.41 -14.98
N ILE A 277 -5.09 5.70 -14.61
CA ILE A 277 -3.70 6.00 -14.95
C ILE A 277 -3.16 4.89 -15.86
N HIS A 278 -2.36 5.26 -16.87
CA HIS A 278 -1.85 4.34 -17.88
C HIS A 278 -0.36 4.02 -17.74
N ASN A 279 0.38 4.71 -16.88
CA ASN A 279 1.76 4.41 -16.55
C ASN A 279 2.11 4.89 -15.13
N LEU A 280 3.21 4.38 -14.55
CA LEU A 280 3.60 4.70 -13.18
C LEU A 280 4.05 6.14 -12.99
N THR A 281 4.68 6.76 -13.99
CA THR A 281 5.12 8.16 -13.95
C THR A 281 3.93 9.10 -13.82
N ASP A 282 2.87 8.84 -14.59
CA ASP A 282 1.63 9.62 -14.51
C ASP A 282 0.95 9.45 -13.16
N LEU A 283 1.01 8.25 -12.57
CA LEU A 283 0.45 8.02 -11.22
C LEU A 283 1.14 8.91 -10.19
N ILE A 284 2.47 8.97 -10.22
CA ILE A 284 3.27 9.82 -9.33
C ILE A 284 2.96 11.30 -9.58
N THR A 285 2.91 11.72 -10.85
CA THR A 285 2.60 13.10 -11.23
C THR A 285 1.21 13.54 -10.76
N HIS A 286 0.21 12.67 -10.92
CA HIS A 286 -1.15 12.95 -10.43
C HIS A 286 -1.21 12.97 -8.91
N ALA A 287 -0.55 12.04 -8.22
CA ALA A 287 -0.46 12.07 -6.76
C ALA A 287 0.14 13.40 -6.29
N ARG A 288 1.24 13.84 -6.91
CA ARG A 288 1.86 15.14 -6.64
C ARG A 288 0.90 16.31 -6.87
N MET A 289 0.13 16.29 -7.95
CA MET A 289 -0.86 17.34 -8.23
C MET A 289 -1.92 17.46 -7.13
N PHE A 290 -2.46 16.34 -6.69
CA PHE A 290 -3.53 16.32 -5.68
C PHE A 290 -3.05 16.66 -4.26
N THR A 291 -1.75 16.59 -4.00
CA THR A 291 -1.17 17.05 -2.71
C THR A 291 -0.85 18.55 -2.71
N GLN A 292 -0.97 19.25 -3.86
CA GLN A 292 -0.79 20.69 -3.91
C GLN A 292 -2.04 21.44 -3.41
N PRO A 293 -1.88 22.68 -2.91
CA PRO A 293 -3.00 23.52 -2.55
C PRO A 293 -4.01 23.64 -3.69
N ARG A 294 -5.30 23.51 -3.38
CA ARG A 294 -6.36 23.64 -4.39
C ARG A 294 -6.34 25.05 -5.01
N LEU A 295 -6.37 25.10 -6.33
CA LEU A 295 -6.50 26.35 -7.07
C LEU A 295 -7.86 27.00 -6.74
N ARG A 296 -7.84 28.28 -6.41
CA ARG A 296 -9.04 29.05 -6.07
C ARG A 296 -9.75 29.65 -7.29
N SER A 297 -9.07 29.67 -8.44
CA SER A 297 -9.59 30.17 -9.71
C SER A 297 -8.76 29.63 -10.88
N ASN A 298 -9.23 29.87 -12.11
CA ASN A 298 -8.46 29.59 -13.33
C ASN A 298 -7.51 30.75 -13.73
N ARG A 299 -7.25 31.70 -12.83
CA ARG A 299 -6.36 32.84 -13.06
C ARG A 299 -4.99 32.53 -12.49
N ILE A 300 -3.98 32.51 -13.35
CA ILE A 300 -2.61 32.19 -12.96
C ILE A 300 -1.62 33.25 -13.42
N THR A 301 -0.45 33.28 -12.83
CA THR A 301 0.70 34.08 -13.26
C THR A 301 1.91 33.16 -13.30
N VAL A 302 2.64 33.16 -14.41
CA VAL A 302 3.90 32.43 -14.56
C VAL A 302 5.05 33.39 -14.30
N ILE A 303 5.95 33.01 -13.41
CA ILE A 303 7.20 33.72 -13.12
C ILE A 303 8.34 32.75 -13.42
N SER A 304 9.19 33.15 -14.38
CA SER A 304 10.35 32.37 -14.80
C SER A 304 11.50 33.29 -15.22
N PRO A 305 12.76 32.92 -14.90
CA PRO A 305 13.93 33.63 -15.40
C PRO A 305 14.16 33.44 -16.91
N ALA A 306 13.55 32.43 -17.53
CA ALA A 306 13.72 32.10 -18.93
C ALA A 306 12.42 32.34 -19.71
N GLY A 307 12.48 33.25 -20.72
CA GLY A 307 11.31 33.62 -21.54
C GLY A 307 10.66 32.44 -22.26
N GLY A 308 11.44 31.47 -22.75
CA GLY A 308 10.92 30.25 -23.40
C GLY A 308 9.97 29.43 -22.51
N TYR A 309 10.27 29.29 -21.23
CA TYR A 309 9.37 28.59 -20.28
C TYR A 309 8.05 29.33 -20.06
N THR A 310 8.06 30.67 -20.11
CA THR A 310 6.81 31.47 -20.00
C THR A 310 5.92 31.28 -21.22
N VAL A 311 6.51 31.15 -22.42
CA VAL A 311 5.75 30.86 -23.66
C VAL A 311 5.13 29.46 -23.59
N MET A 312 5.91 28.41 -23.28
CA MET A 312 5.42 27.05 -23.16
C MET A 312 4.30 26.96 -22.11
N ALA A 313 4.51 27.53 -20.93
CA ALA A 313 3.50 27.55 -19.88
C ALA A 313 2.23 28.31 -20.28
N ALA A 314 2.36 29.42 -21.04
CA ALA A 314 1.21 30.17 -21.53
C ALA A 314 0.37 29.32 -22.48
N ASP A 315 0.98 28.58 -23.39
CA ASP A 315 0.28 27.69 -24.32
C ASP A 315 -0.39 26.53 -23.59
N ASP A 316 0.34 25.81 -22.75
CA ASP A 316 -0.15 24.64 -22.02
C ASP A 316 -1.33 24.98 -21.09
N TYR A 317 -1.17 26.03 -20.29
CA TYR A 317 -2.22 26.44 -19.36
C TYR A 317 -3.42 27.09 -20.06
N SER A 318 -3.21 27.82 -21.17
CA SER A 318 -4.33 28.37 -21.96
C SER A 318 -5.16 27.24 -22.56
N ASN A 319 -4.52 26.20 -23.09
CA ASN A 319 -5.18 25.02 -23.61
C ASN A 319 -5.94 24.26 -22.51
N ALA A 320 -5.48 24.33 -21.25
CA ALA A 320 -6.14 23.79 -20.08
C ALA A 320 -7.25 24.71 -19.49
N GLY A 321 -7.56 25.85 -20.14
CA GLY A 321 -8.63 26.76 -19.74
C GLY A 321 -8.23 27.79 -18.67
N PHE A 322 -6.93 27.96 -18.41
CA PHE A 322 -6.45 29.03 -17.53
C PHE A 322 -6.32 30.37 -18.26
N SER A 323 -6.41 31.45 -17.50
CA SER A 323 -6.22 32.82 -18.00
C SER A 323 -5.06 33.53 -17.30
N PHE A 324 -4.39 34.45 -18.00
CA PHE A 324 -3.23 35.18 -17.54
C PHE A 324 -3.54 36.69 -17.39
N PRO A 325 -4.25 37.07 -16.32
CA PRO A 325 -4.52 38.51 -16.10
C PRO A 325 -3.23 39.26 -15.80
N LYS A 326 -3.13 40.49 -16.28
CA LYS A 326 -1.99 41.35 -15.95
C LYS A 326 -1.94 41.55 -14.43
N PRO A 327 -0.79 41.30 -13.78
CA PRO A 327 -0.62 41.59 -12.37
C PRO A 327 -0.85 43.08 -12.06
N GLY A 328 -1.49 43.35 -10.94
CA GLY A 328 -1.70 44.75 -10.51
C GLY A 328 -0.38 45.48 -10.23
N LYS A 329 -0.38 46.79 -10.37
CA LYS A 329 0.85 47.63 -10.21
C LYS A 329 1.59 47.38 -8.89
N LYS A 330 0.86 47.16 -7.80
CA LYS A 330 1.46 46.87 -6.48
C LYS A 330 2.25 45.54 -6.48
N VAL A 331 1.71 44.50 -7.13
CA VAL A 331 2.37 43.19 -7.24
C VAL A 331 3.59 43.30 -8.16
N LEU A 332 3.46 43.95 -9.31
CA LEU A 332 4.59 44.18 -10.23
C LEU A 332 5.74 44.89 -9.54
N LYS A 333 5.44 45.96 -8.77
CA LYS A 333 6.46 46.69 -8.02
C LYS A 333 7.15 45.80 -6.98
N ALA A 334 6.39 45.04 -6.19
CA ALA A 334 6.95 44.13 -5.17
C ALA A 334 7.85 43.03 -5.77
N VAL A 335 7.51 42.53 -6.96
CA VAL A 335 8.35 41.57 -7.70
C VAL A 335 9.61 42.24 -8.23
N GLN A 336 9.49 43.41 -8.84
CA GLN A 336 10.62 44.15 -9.37
C GLN A 336 11.64 44.54 -8.27
N ASP A 337 11.16 44.98 -7.10
CA ASP A 337 12.01 45.34 -5.98
C ASP A 337 12.82 44.14 -5.44
N ARG A 338 12.27 42.89 -5.53
CA ARG A 338 12.95 41.67 -5.11
C ARG A 338 13.87 41.05 -6.16
N VAL A 339 13.60 41.24 -7.44
CA VAL A 339 14.39 40.66 -8.53
C VAL A 339 15.60 41.57 -8.86
N ARG A 340 15.57 42.84 -8.47
CA ARG A 340 16.70 43.82 -8.66
C ARG A 340 17.67 43.83 -7.49
N ALA A 341 17.36 43.15 -6.40
CA ALA A 341 18.26 42.96 -5.25
C ALA A 341 19.09 41.68 -5.39
#